data_2f160d7ea5fc73b77cacd1dd1a898d36
#
_entry.id   2f160d7ea5fc73b77cacd1dd1a898d36
#
_cell.length_a   1.000
_cell.length_b   1.000
_cell.length_c   1.000
_cell.angle_alpha   90.00
_cell.angle_beta   90.00
_cell.angle_gamma   90.00
#
_symmetry.space_group_name_H-M   'P 1'
#
loop_
_entity.id
_entity.type
_entity.pdbx_description
1 polymer ?
#
loop_
_entity_poly.entity_id
_entity_poly.type
_entity_poly.pdbx_seq_one_letter_code
_entity_poly.pdbx_strand_id
1 'polypeptide(L)'
;MQAVERTVLWLPTPERASASQISRFAELANERHGVAEGDLHSWSVAFPEQFWALVWEFCSVRGDRGERVYIAPSDLTKPSTARFFPDATLSVVENMLSRTGTGEALVAIDEQGARRVRTWDELGSRVASLAGALRSRGVKNGDRVAAWLPNSIEAVEVMLAAASIGAVFSSASPDFGANGVVDRFGQIEPVVLVAIDGYRYNGKDFDCLERLAEIRQRLTTVTTTILVRAHVPSGALPNGALDYEDFIASGVANPVAPERFGFDHPWYVLYSSGTTGVPKCIVHRTGGVFIQHVKEHRLHCDIREGDRVLYFTTTGWMMWNWLVSVLASGATAVLFDGAPTAPSMGRLFDLVDDEAITLLGVSAKYIDSVRKAELAPMSTHDLSSLRTICSTGSPLSPEGFEWVYASVKRDVHLASISGGTDLCGCFVGGDPRRPVRSGEIQGPMLGMNVDVIDDAKNTLVTSPDVSGELVCRSPFPSMPLGFWGDGKPGCPDPTSPGPKYLAAYFERFDGMWAQGDFASWTAARGVIIHGRSDTTLNPGGVRIGTAEIYRVVEQLPQVMESCVFGQQWDN
;
A
#
# COMPACT_ATOMS: atom_id res chain seq x y z
N MET A 1 -0.17 36.38 -6.43
CA MET A 1 1.00 36.00 -5.60
C MET A 1 2.08 35.48 -6.53
N GLN A 2 3.36 35.82 -6.31
CA GLN A 2 4.44 35.15 -7.04
C GLN A 2 4.50 33.70 -6.58
N ALA A 3 4.68 32.78 -7.53
CA ALA A 3 4.83 31.37 -7.22
C ALA A 3 6.07 31.15 -6.33
N VAL A 4 5.94 30.30 -5.33
CA VAL A 4 7.06 29.98 -4.42
C VAL A 4 8.05 29.08 -5.17
N GLU A 5 9.28 29.56 -5.34
CA GLU A 5 10.36 28.76 -5.89
C GLU A 5 10.91 27.82 -4.81
N ARG A 6 10.90 26.50 -5.10
CA ARG A 6 11.37 25.45 -4.17
C ARG A 6 12.76 24.98 -4.55
N THR A 7 13.63 24.87 -3.56
CA THR A 7 15.00 24.41 -3.74
C THR A 7 15.05 23.00 -4.31
N VAL A 8 15.82 22.80 -5.37
CA VAL A 8 16.16 21.49 -5.90
C VAL A 8 17.18 20.84 -4.97
N LEU A 9 16.82 19.70 -4.37
CA LEU A 9 17.68 18.97 -3.43
C LEU A 9 18.42 17.82 -4.10
N TRP A 10 17.85 17.26 -5.15
CA TRP A 10 18.46 16.18 -5.92
C TRP A 10 18.05 16.25 -7.39
N LEU A 11 19.00 15.90 -8.23
CA LEU A 11 18.82 15.76 -9.67
C LEU A 11 19.46 14.44 -10.09
N PRO A 12 18.74 13.55 -10.77
CA PRO A 12 19.34 12.31 -11.29
C PRO A 12 20.42 12.65 -12.31
N THR A 13 21.50 11.85 -12.34
CA THR A 13 22.43 11.94 -13.47
C THR A 13 21.74 11.49 -14.75
N PRO A 14 22.19 11.94 -15.93
CA PRO A 14 21.63 11.50 -17.21
C PRO A 14 21.64 9.96 -17.36
N GLU A 15 22.71 9.31 -16.88
CA GLU A 15 22.86 7.85 -16.92
C GLU A 15 21.84 7.16 -16.02
N ARG A 16 21.60 7.69 -14.81
CA ARG A 16 20.60 7.16 -13.89
C ARG A 16 19.19 7.32 -14.44
N ALA A 17 18.88 8.51 -14.98
CA ALA A 17 17.58 8.79 -15.58
C ALA A 17 17.31 7.86 -16.77
N SER A 18 18.25 7.75 -17.73
CA SER A 18 18.09 6.91 -18.92
C SER A 18 18.05 5.40 -18.61
N ALA A 19 18.74 4.95 -17.55
CA ALA A 19 18.72 3.56 -17.11
C ALA A 19 17.44 3.17 -16.34
N SER A 20 16.58 4.13 -15.99
CA SER A 20 15.36 3.86 -15.23
C SER A 20 14.32 3.09 -16.04
N GLN A 21 13.50 2.28 -15.37
CA GLN A 21 12.43 1.53 -16.04
C GLN A 21 11.37 2.44 -16.67
N ILE A 22 11.09 3.60 -16.06
CA ILE A 22 10.14 4.56 -16.65
C ILE A 22 10.70 5.18 -17.96
N SER A 23 12.02 5.36 -18.10
CA SER A 23 12.62 5.78 -19.38
C SER A 23 12.47 4.71 -20.45
N ARG A 24 12.75 3.44 -20.12
CA ARG A 24 12.52 2.31 -21.03
C ARG A 24 11.06 2.17 -21.42
N PHE A 25 10.15 2.40 -20.48
CA PHE A 25 8.71 2.43 -20.75
C PHE A 25 8.35 3.59 -21.70
N ALA A 26 8.94 4.77 -21.52
CA ALA A 26 8.72 5.93 -22.40
C ALA A 26 9.25 5.67 -23.81
N GLU A 27 10.41 5.03 -23.95
CA GLU A 27 10.95 4.58 -25.25
C GLU A 27 9.99 3.64 -25.97
N LEU A 28 9.47 2.64 -25.25
CA LEU A 28 8.49 1.70 -25.78
C LEU A 28 7.15 2.39 -26.16
N ALA A 29 6.69 3.35 -25.36
CA ALA A 29 5.53 4.16 -25.67
C ALA A 29 5.73 5.04 -26.92
N ASN A 30 6.92 5.59 -27.09
CA ASN A 30 7.28 6.31 -28.32
C ASN A 30 7.29 5.39 -29.53
N GLU A 31 7.96 4.23 -29.42
CA GLU A 31 8.05 3.25 -30.53
C GLU A 31 6.67 2.75 -31.00
N ARG A 32 5.78 2.43 -30.03
CA ARG A 32 4.47 1.81 -30.33
C ARG A 32 3.38 2.81 -30.68
N HIS A 33 3.42 4.00 -30.08
CA HIS A 33 2.33 4.97 -30.11
C HIS A 33 2.76 6.39 -30.47
N GLY A 34 4.05 6.63 -30.76
CA GLY A 34 4.54 7.95 -31.13
C GLY A 34 4.53 8.98 -29.97
N VAL A 35 4.59 8.53 -28.72
CA VAL A 35 4.50 9.39 -27.55
C VAL A 35 5.82 10.14 -27.35
N ALA A 36 5.78 11.47 -27.37
CA ALA A 36 6.94 12.28 -27.04
C ALA A 36 7.28 12.16 -25.55
N GLU A 37 8.56 12.30 -25.19
CA GLU A 37 9.05 12.12 -23.81
C GLU A 37 8.31 13.01 -22.80
N GLY A 38 8.04 14.27 -23.13
CA GLY A 38 7.32 15.21 -22.27
C GLY A 38 5.83 14.93 -22.12
N ASP A 39 5.26 14.07 -22.96
CA ASP A 39 3.81 13.82 -23.03
C ASP A 39 3.39 12.49 -22.38
N LEU A 40 4.33 11.76 -21.78
CA LEU A 40 4.07 10.42 -21.26
C LEU A 40 2.88 10.38 -20.28
N HIS A 41 2.80 11.34 -19.34
CA HIS A 41 1.69 11.38 -18.38
C HIS A 41 0.36 11.74 -19.08
N SER A 42 0.34 12.79 -19.90
CA SER A 42 -0.87 13.22 -20.61
C SER A 42 -1.39 12.13 -21.55
N TRP A 43 -0.50 11.41 -22.25
CA TRP A 43 -0.87 10.25 -23.05
C TRP A 43 -1.44 9.12 -22.19
N SER A 44 -0.82 8.80 -21.03
CA SER A 44 -1.27 7.72 -20.16
C SER A 44 -2.71 7.93 -19.64
N VAL A 45 -3.12 9.18 -19.54
CA VAL A 45 -4.46 9.58 -19.11
C VAL A 45 -5.45 9.66 -20.29
N ALA A 46 -5.00 10.22 -21.43
CA ALA A 46 -5.86 10.43 -22.61
C ALA A 46 -6.17 9.13 -23.35
N PHE A 47 -5.25 8.15 -23.29
CA PHE A 47 -5.36 6.87 -24.00
C PHE A 47 -5.24 5.68 -23.04
N PRO A 48 -6.17 5.51 -22.10
CA PRO A 48 -6.08 4.48 -21.05
C PRO A 48 -5.99 3.06 -21.62
N GLU A 49 -6.63 2.78 -22.75
CA GLU A 49 -6.56 1.48 -23.41
C GLU A 49 -5.13 1.14 -23.85
N GLN A 50 -4.46 2.07 -24.54
CA GLN A 50 -3.08 1.89 -24.99
C GLN A 50 -2.12 1.83 -23.81
N PHE A 51 -2.28 2.73 -22.84
CA PHE A 51 -1.43 2.82 -21.68
C PHE A 51 -1.45 1.53 -20.84
N TRP A 52 -2.65 1.07 -20.44
CA TRP A 52 -2.75 -0.10 -19.57
C TRP A 52 -2.39 -1.40 -20.30
N ALA A 53 -2.64 -1.48 -21.62
CA ALA A 53 -2.12 -2.58 -22.44
C ALA A 53 -0.59 -2.62 -22.42
N LEU A 54 0.06 -1.46 -22.56
CA LEU A 54 1.51 -1.35 -22.54
C LEU A 54 2.08 -1.65 -21.14
N VAL A 55 1.40 -1.24 -20.05
CA VAL A 55 1.78 -1.62 -18.67
C VAL A 55 1.71 -3.13 -18.48
N TRP A 56 0.65 -3.79 -18.97
CA TRP A 56 0.54 -5.25 -18.91
C TRP A 56 1.72 -5.94 -19.59
N GLU A 57 2.07 -5.50 -20.80
CA GLU A 57 3.21 -6.03 -21.58
C GLU A 57 4.55 -5.75 -20.88
N PHE A 58 4.83 -4.48 -20.55
CA PHE A 58 6.10 -4.05 -19.97
C PHE A 58 6.35 -4.69 -18.59
N CYS A 59 5.32 -4.81 -17.77
CA CYS A 59 5.42 -5.48 -16.48
C CYS A 59 5.37 -7.00 -16.59
N SER A 60 5.25 -7.56 -17.81
CA SER A 60 5.23 -9.00 -18.06
C SER A 60 4.16 -9.74 -17.26
N VAL A 61 2.96 -9.14 -17.16
CA VAL A 61 1.84 -9.72 -16.41
C VAL A 61 1.45 -11.07 -17.01
N ARG A 62 1.52 -12.12 -16.22
CA ARG A 62 1.16 -13.49 -16.59
C ARG A 62 -0.36 -13.67 -16.43
N GLY A 63 -1.00 -14.16 -17.48
CA GLY A 63 -2.43 -14.39 -17.54
C GLY A 63 -2.93 -14.36 -18.96
N ASP A 64 -4.23 -14.53 -19.13
CA ASP A 64 -4.90 -14.20 -20.37
C ASP A 64 -5.41 -12.76 -20.26
N ARG A 65 -4.90 -11.86 -21.09
CA ARG A 65 -5.28 -10.45 -21.08
C ARG A 65 -6.69 -10.23 -21.66
N GLY A 66 -7.15 -11.13 -22.49
CA GLY A 66 -8.34 -10.94 -23.30
C GLY A 66 -8.15 -9.89 -24.40
N GLU A 67 -9.21 -9.59 -25.11
CA GLU A 67 -9.18 -8.65 -26.24
C GLU A 67 -9.36 -7.19 -25.79
N ARG A 68 -10.34 -6.94 -24.89
CA ARG A 68 -10.70 -5.60 -24.43
C ARG A 68 -9.84 -5.18 -23.23
N VAL A 69 -9.24 -4.01 -23.32
CA VAL A 69 -8.41 -3.44 -22.23
C VAL A 69 -9.20 -2.47 -21.37
N TYR A 70 -10.07 -1.67 -22.01
CA TYR A 70 -10.84 -0.65 -21.33
C TYR A 70 -12.22 -0.50 -21.93
N ILE A 71 -13.24 -0.45 -21.09
CA ILE A 71 -14.59 -0.05 -21.43
C ILE A 71 -14.89 1.22 -20.64
N ALA A 72 -15.09 2.33 -21.38
CA ALA A 72 -15.45 3.59 -20.77
C ALA A 72 -16.82 3.49 -20.07
N PRO A 73 -17.06 4.27 -19.01
CA PRO A 73 -18.37 4.35 -18.41
C PRO A 73 -19.38 4.89 -19.45
N SER A 74 -20.57 4.29 -19.50
CA SER A 74 -21.64 4.75 -20.39
C SER A 74 -22.18 6.14 -19.99
N ASP A 75 -21.96 6.52 -18.75
CA ASP A 75 -22.31 7.79 -18.15
C ASP A 75 -21.07 8.33 -17.42
N LEU A 76 -20.53 9.44 -17.89
CA LEU A 76 -19.31 10.05 -17.34
C LEU A 76 -19.47 10.50 -15.87
N THR A 77 -20.70 10.67 -15.40
CA THR A 77 -20.98 10.94 -13.98
C THR A 77 -20.89 9.68 -13.11
N LYS A 78 -20.71 8.50 -13.72
CA LYS A 78 -20.61 7.20 -13.04
C LYS A 78 -19.30 6.48 -13.37
N PRO A 79 -18.13 7.06 -13.06
CA PRO A 79 -16.83 6.49 -13.43
C PRO A 79 -16.60 5.11 -12.81
N SER A 80 -17.27 4.78 -11.69
CA SER A 80 -17.23 3.46 -11.06
C SER A 80 -17.75 2.32 -11.96
N THR A 81 -18.45 2.63 -13.04
CA THR A 81 -18.94 1.63 -14.01
C THR A 81 -17.93 1.31 -15.11
N ALA A 82 -16.81 2.01 -15.18
CA ALA A 82 -15.73 1.68 -16.11
C ALA A 82 -15.15 0.28 -15.82
N ARG A 83 -14.71 -0.40 -16.85
CA ARG A 83 -14.14 -1.75 -16.74
C ARG A 83 -12.75 -1.78 -17.38
N PHE A 84 -11.80 -2.31 -16.62
CA PHE A 84 -10.46 -2.60 -17.13
C PHE A 84 -10.32 -4.11 -17.31
N PHE A 85 -9.77 -4.51 -18.45
CA PHE A 85 -9.50 -5.91 -18.79
C PHE A 85 -10.70 -6.85 -18.50
N PRO A 86 -11.90 -6.55 -19.01
CA PRO A 86 -13.11 -7.28 -18.63
C PRO A 86 -13.10 -8.76 -19.01
N ASP A 87 -12.26 -9.13 -19.96
CA ASP A 87 -12.12 -10.52 -20.45
C ASP A 87 -10.91 -11.23 -19.86
N ALA A 88 -10.09 -10.52 -19.07
CA ALA A 88 -8.84 -11.08 -18.57
C ALA A 88 -9.04 -12.08 -17.43
N THR A 89 -8.17 -13.08 -17.41
CA THR A 89 -7.99 -13.97 -16.28
C THR A 89 -6.50 -14.04 -15.87
N LEU A 90 -6.23 -13.87 -14.59
CA LEU A 90 -4.88 -13.91 -14.05
C LEU A 90 -4.86 -14.51 -12.63
N SER A 91 -3.68 -14.97 -12.24
CA SER A 91 -3.38 -15.29 -10.84
C SER A 91 -2.32 -14.33 -10.32
N VAL A 92 -2.60 -13.59 -9.26
CA VAL A 92 -1.59 -12.76 -8.59
C VAL A 92 -0.45 -13.63 -8.06
N VAL A 93 -0.76 -14.84 -7.62
CA VAL A 93 0.23 -15.77 -7.08
C VAL A 93 1.17 -16.29 -8.17
N GLU A 94 0.65 -16.64 -9.36
CA GLU A 94 1.47 -17.00 -10.52
C GLU A 94 2.45 -15.89 -10.91
N ASN A 95 2.03 -14.63 -10.75
CA ASN A 95 2.86 -13.47 -11.01
C ASN A 95 3.87 -13.21 -9.90
N MET A 96 3.44 -13.24 -8.64
CA MET A 96 4.30 -12.96 -7.50
C MET A 96 5.33 -14.07 -7.25
N LEU A 97 5.03 -15.31 -7.62
CA LEU A 97 5.93 -16.47 -7.54
C LEU A 97 6.47 -16.87 -8.92
N SER A 98 6.60 -15.91 -9.81
CA SER A 98 7.09 -16.16 -11.17
C SER A 98 8.58 -16.54 -11.24
N ARG A 99 9.34 -16.18 -10.20
CA ARG A 99 10.74 -16.55 -10.02
C ARG A 99 10.83 -17.87 -9.25
N THR A 100 11.86 -18.65 -9.53
CA THR A 100 12.16 -19.93 -8.88
C THR A 100 13.62 -19.96 -8.42
N GLY A 101 14.00 -20.99 -7.68
CA GLY A 101 15.35 -21.24 -7.23
C GLY A 101 15.58 -20.92 -5.75
N THR A 102 16.85 -21.02 -5.35
CA THR A 102 17.28 -20.92 -3.95
C THR A 102 17.58 -19.49 -3.48
N GLY A 103 17.35 -18.48 -4.34
CA GLY A 103 17.46 -17.08 -3.94
C GLY A 103 16.36 -16.71 -2.93
N GLU A 104 16.63 -15.67 -2.13
CA GLU A 104 15.71 -15.21 -1.09
C GLU A 104 14.49 -14.49 -1.69
N ALA A 105 13.29 -15.00 -1.43
CA ALA A 105 12.03 -14.34 -1.76
C ALA A 105 11.56 -13.46 -0.61
N LEU A 106 11.58 -14.00 0.60
CA LEU A 106 11.21 -13.31 1.83
C LEU A 106 12.37 -13.40 2.84
N VAL A 107 12.63 -12.28 3.49
CA VAL A 107 13.50 -12.20 4.66
C VAL A 107 12.69 -11.56 5.78
N ALA A 108 12.51 -12.27 6.87
CA ALA A 108 11.84 -11.74 8.06
C ALA A 108 12.85 -11.53 9.18
N ILE A 109 12.80 -10.35 9.79
CA ILE A 109 13.67 -9.96 10.89
C ILE A 109 12.78 -9.47 12.03
N ASP A 110 12.95 -10.06 13.21
CA ASP A 110 12.24 -9.61 14.40
C ASP A 110 12.99 -8.47 15.12
N GLU A 111 12.39 -7.94 16.17
CA GLU A 111 12.98 -6.86 16.97
C GLU A 111 14.29 -7.28 17.65
N GLN A 112 14.50 -8.56 17.91
CA GLN A 112 15.73 -9.09 18.53
C GLN A 112 16.84 -9.34 17.51
N GLY A 113 16.54 -9.19 16.21
CA GLY A 113 17.45 -9.43 15.10
C GLY A 113 17.48 -10.89 14.63
N ALA A 114 16.55 -11.74 15.08
CA ALA A 114 16.46 -13.09 14.56
C ALA A 114 15.98 -13.04 13.09
N ARG A 115 16.77 -13.64 12.21
CA ARG A 115 16.57 -13.61 10.75
C ARG A 115 16.06 -14.96 10.27
N ARG A 116 14.93 -14.95 9.59
CA ARG A 116 14.33 -16.12 8.92
C ARG A 116 14.20 -15.83 7.42
N VAL A 117 14.36 -16.86 6.61
CA VAL A 117 14.32 -16.75 5.14
C VAL A 117 13.32 -17.73 4.56
N ARG A 118 12.71 -17.36 3.44
CA ARG A 118 12.10 -18.26 2.47
C ARG A 118 12.73 -18.02 1.11
N THR A 119 13.26 -19.09 0.53
CA THR A 119 13.65 -19.08 -0.87
C THR A 119 12.42 -19.07 -1.77
N TRP A 120 12.59 -18.74 -3.05
CA TRP A 120 11.50 -18.77 -4.02
C TRP A 120 10.83 -20.14 -4.10
N ASP A 121 11.65 -21.22 -4.14
CA ASP A 121 11.13 -22.59 -4.21
C ASP A 121 10.40 -23.02 -2.92
N GLU A 122 10.95 -22.67 -1.76
CA GLU A 122 10.30 -22.94 -0.49
C GLU A 122 8.97 -22.20 -0.36
N LEU A 123 8.94 -20.90 -0.70
CA LEU A 123 7.72 -20.11 -0.64
C LEU A 123 6.64 -20.70 -1.55
N GLY A 124 6.99 -21.02 -2.80
CA GLY A 124 6.06 -21.64 -3.75
C GLY A 124 5.50 -22.98 -3.25
N SER A 125 6.36 -23.83 -2.72
CA SER A 125 5.96 -25.15 -2.18
C SER A 125 5.05 -25.02 -0.96
N ARG A 126 5.38 -24.14 -0.01
CA ARG A 126 4.58 -23.92 1.21
C ARG A 126 3.22 -23.30 0.88
N VAL A 127 3.18 -22.32 -0.02
CA VAL A 127 1.92 -21.71 -0.49
C VAL A 127 1.02 -22.77 -1.14
N ALA A 128 1.55 -23.63 -1.99
CA ALA A 128 0.78 -24.69 -2.63
C ALA A 128 0.23 -25.71 -1.61
N SER A 129 1.05 -26.08 -0.61
CA SER A 129 0.64 -26.98 0.47
C SER A 129 -0.42 -26.34 1.38
N LEU A 130 -0.23 -25.09 1.76
CA LEU A 130 -1.20 -24.35 2.58
C LEU A 130 -2.54 -24.15 1.85
N ALA A 131 -2.52 -23.87 0.53
CA ALA A 131 -3.72 -23.82 -0.30
C ALA A 131 -4.45 -25.18 -0.34
N GLY A 132 -3.70 -26.28 -0.44
CA GLY A 132 -4.23 -27.64 -0.35
C GLY A 132 -4.88 -27.94 1.01
N ALA A 133 -4.25 -27.55 2.10
CA ALA A 133 -4.78 -27.67 3.45
C ALA A 133 -6.07 -26.86 3.65
N LEU A 134 -6.11 -25.60 3.15
CA LEU A 134 -7.32 -24.79 3.19
C LEU A 134 -8.48 -25.44 2.43
N ARG A 135 -8.22 -25.96 1.22
CA ARG A 135 -9.24 -26.70 0.45
C ARG A 135 -9.74 -27.95 1.16
N SER A 136 -8.86 -28.71 1.79
CA SER A 136 -9.23 -29.91 2.53
C SER A 136 -10.15 -29.62 3.72
N ARG A 137 -10.12 -28.39 4.23
CA ARG A 137 -11.05 -27.87 5.25
C ARG A 137 -12.32 -27.25 4.67
N GLY A 138 -12.52 -27.35 3.37
CA GLY A 138 -13.74 -26.89 2.70
C GLY A 138 -13.73 -25.41 2.33
N VAL A 139 -12.60 -24.72 2.41
CA VAL A 139 -12.48 -23.32 1.95
C VAL A 139 -12.67 -23.26 0.44
N LYS A 140 -13.56 -22.40 -0.01
CA LYS A 140 -13.98 -22.24 -1.41
C LYS A 140 -13.64 -20.85 -1.93
N ASN A 141 -13.74 -20.71 -3.24
CA ASN A 141 -13.72 -19.41 -3.90
C ASN A 141 -14.75 -18.44 -3.26
N GLY A 142 -14.32 -17.23 -2.93
CA GLY A 142 -15.13 -16.21 -2.27
C GLY A 142 -15.26 -16.36 -0.75
N ASP A 143 -14.79 -17.44 -0.12
CA ASP A 143 -14.69 -17.54 1.33
C ASP A 143 -13.63 -16.58 1.87
N ARG A 144 -13.78 -16.14 3.11
CA ARG A 144 -12.86 -15.17 3.73
C ARG A 144 -11.90 -15.88 4.67
N VAL A 145 -10.61 -15.59 4.46
CA VAL A 145 -9.51 -16.03 5.32
C VAL A 145 -8.96 -14.80 6.03
N ALA A 146 -9.13 -14.73 7.32
CA ALA A 146 -8.65 -13.64 8.16
C ALA A 146 -7.33 -14.00 8.84
N ALA A 147 -6.38 -13.07 8.86
CA ALA A 147 -5.08 -13.21 9.49
C ALA A 147 -4.86 -12.11 10.55
N TRP A 148 -4.77 -12.51 11.80
CA TRP A 148 -4.37 -11.64 12.92
C TRP A 148 -2.91 -11.95 13.25
N LEU A 149 -2.02 -11.40 12.42
CA LEU A 149 -0.59 -11.74 12.37
C LEU A 149 0.26 -10.47 12.29
N PRO A 150 1.50 -10.48 12.80
CA PRO A 150 2.46 -9.41 12.56
C PRO A 150 2.96 -9.43 11.10
N ASN A 151 3.88 -8.52 10.77
CA ASN A 151 4.56 -8.49 9.47
C ASN A 151 5.55 -9.66 9.37
N SER A 152 5.06 -10.84 9.07
CA SER A 152 5.78 -12.11 9.11
C SER A 152 5.67 -12.89 7.81
N ILE A 153 6.52 -13.91 7.65
CA ILE A 153 6.48 -14.86 6.52
C ILE A 153 5.11 -15.54 6.45
N GLU A 154 4.58 -15.95 7.59
CA GLU A 154 3.30 -16.66 7.69
C GLU A 154 2.13 -15.82 7.17
N ALA A 155 2.14 -14.50 7.41
CA ALA A 155 1.13 -13.59 6.89
C ALA A 155 1.14 -13.57 5.34
N VAL A 156 2.33 -13.58 4.74
CA VAL A 156 2.50 -13.62 3.28
C VAL A 156 2.07 -14.99 2.72
N GLU A 157 2.50 -16.09 3.34
CA GLU A 157 2.13 -17.45 2.95
C GLU A 157 0.59 -17.61 2.96
N VAL A 158 -0.10 -17.12 4.01
CA VAL A 158 -1.57 -17.19 4.12
C VAL A 158 -2.27 -16.36 3.05
N MET A 159 -1.80 -15.13 2.79
CA MET A 159 -2.38 -14.28 1.74
C MET A 159 -2.26 -14.94 0.36
N LEU A 160 -1.08 -15.48 0.04
CA LEU A 160 -0.85 -16.13 -1.25
C LEU A 160 -1.63 -17.45 -1.36
N ALA A 161 -1.71 -18.24 -0.30
CA ALA A 161 -2.49 -19.48 -0.30
C ALA A 161 -3.99 -19.23 -0.47
N ALA A 162 -4.54 -18.22 0.21
CA ALA A 162 -5.93 -17.80 0.03
C ALA A 162 -6.19 -17.36 -1.41
N ALA A 163 -5.32 -16.51 -1.96
CA ALA A 163 -5.42 -16.03 -3.35
C ALA A 163 -5.30 -17.17 -4.37
N SER A 164 -4.51 -18.22 -4.09
CA SER A 164 -4.35 -19.38 -4.98
C SER A 164 -5.65 -20.12 -5.25
N ILE A 165 -6.60 -20.07 -4.33
CA ILE A 165 -7.89 -20.78 -4.40
C ILE A 165 -9.09 -19.84 -4.55
N GLY A 166 -8.85 -18.54 -4.80
CA GLY A 166 -9.89 -17.53 -4.93
C GLY A 166 -10.58 -17.12 -3.62
N ALA A 167 -10.02 -17.48 -2.48
CA ALA A 167 -10.51 -16.98 -1.20
C ALA A 167 -10.09 -15.52 -0.99
N VAL A 168 -10.93 -14.75 -0.32
CA VAL A 168 -10.72 -13.34 -0.03
C VAL A 168 -9.92 -13.19 1.26
N PHE A 169 -8.76 -12.58 1.17
CA PHE A 169 -7.89 -12.36 2.33
C PHE A 169 -8.25 -11.08 3.08
N SER A 170 -8.02 -11.09 4.39
CA SER A 170 -8.06 -9.86 5.20
C SER A 170 -7.10 -9.99 6.38
N SER A 171 -6.44 -8.91 6.74
CA SER A 171 -5.46 -8.90 7.82
C SER A 171 -5.67 -7.79 8.82
N ALA A 172 -5.21 -8.04 10.04
CA ALA A 172 -5.11 -7.07 11.12
C ALA A 172 -3.84 -7.35 11.91
N SER A 173 -3.19 -6.30 12.37
CA SER A 173 -2.00 -6.41 13.22
C SER A 173 -2.35 -6.87 14.63
N PRO A 174 -1.46 -7.62 15.33
CA PRO A 174 -1.69 -8.10 16.70
C PRO A 174 -1.81 -6.99 17.75
N ASP A 175 -1.37 -5.78 17.47
CA ASP A 175 -1.54 -4.61 18.32
C ASP A 175 -2.98 -4.12 18.39
N PHE A 176 -3.85 -4.50 17.43
CA PHE A 176 -5.29 -4.27 17.58
C PHE A 176 -5.85 -5.11 18.73
N GLY A 177 -6.55 -4.46 19.64
CA GLY A 177 -7.31 -5.16 20.69
C GLY A 177 -8.46 -6.00 20.10
N ALA A 178 -9.01 -6.91 20.91
CA ALA A 178 -10.07 -7.82 20.47
C ALA A 178 -11.24 -7.09 19.80
N ASN A 179 -11.68 -5.95 20.35
CA ASN A 179 -12.73 -5.14 19.74
C ASN A 179 -12.36 -4.67 18.33
N GLY A 180 -11.15 -4.13 18.15
CA GLY A 180 -10.69 -3.65 16.86
C GLY A 180 -10.59 -4.75 15.80
N VAL A 181 -10.26 -5.98 16.18
CA VAL A 181 -10.23 -7.15 15.30
C VAL A 181 -11.67 -7.58 14.94
N VAL A 182 -12.55 -7.68 15.94
CA VAL A 182 -13.95 -8.10 15.73
C VAL A 182 -14.73 -7.07 14.92
N ASP A 183 -14.51 -5.78 15.15
CA ASP A 183 -15.16 -4.70 14.38
C ASP A 183 -14.78 -4.75 12.87
N ARG A 184 -13.65 -5.35 12.54
CA ARG A 184 -13.19 -5.58 11.17
C ARG A 184 -13.68 -6.93 10.64
N PHE A 185 -13.19 -8.00 11.23
CA PHE A 185 -13.42 -9.34 10.72
C PHE A 185 -14.88 -9.80 10.86
N GLY A 186 -15.58 -9.33 11.89
CA GLY A 186 -17.00 -9.64 12.09
C GLY A 186 -17.90 -9.16 10.95
N GLN A 187 -17.50 -8.10 10.23
CA GLN A 187 -18.27 -7.60 9.09
C GLN A 187 -18.17 -8.51 7.85
N ILE A 188 -17.03 -9.20 7.67
CA ILE A 188 -16.75 -10.04 6.49
C ILE A 188 -17.02 -11.53 6.73
N GLU A 189 -17.36 -11.91 7.96
CA GLU A 189 -17.74 -13.28 8.32
C GLU A 189 -16.71 -14.33 7.86
N PRO A 190 -15.45 -14.30 8.35
CA PRO A 190 -14.41 -15.23 7.92
C PRO A 190 -14.72 -16.66 8.34
N VAL A 191 -14.34 -17.63 7.50
CA VAL A 191 -14.44 -19.06 7.81
C VAL A 191 -13.15 -19.62 8.41
N VAL A 192 -12.01 -18.96 8.15
CA VAL A 192 -10.70 -19.29 8.71
C VAL A 192 -10.13 -18.07 9.44
N LEU A 193 -9.58 -18.30 10.61
CA LEU A 193 -8.79 -17.34 11.37
C LEU A 193 -7.38 -17.91 11.59
N VAL A 194 -6.36 -17.23 11.04
CA VAL A 194 -4.96 -17.49 11.37
C VAL A 194 -4.51 -16.44 12.36
N ALA A 195 -3.94 -16.87 13.48
CA ALA A 195 -3.55 -15.98 14.58
C ALA A 195 -2.13 -16.32 15.08
N ILE A 196 -1.54 -15.40 15.83
CA ILE A 196 -0.25 -15.60 16.51
C ILE A 196 -0.45 -15.77 18.01
N ASP A 197 0.44 -16.52 18.65
CA ASP A 197 0.44 -16.73 20.10
C ASP A 197 0.91 -15.49 20.89
N GLY A 198 1.76 -14.66 20.30
CA GLY A 198 2.30 -13.46 20.90
C GLY A 198 3.19 -12.68 19.94
N TYR A 199 3.65 -11.50 20.36
CA TYR A 199 4.59 -10.68 19.60
C TYR A 199 5.43 -9.83 20.55
N ARG A 200 6.56 -9.31 20.06
CA ARG A 200 7.42 -8.38 20.77
C ARG A 200 7.37 -7.00 20.14
N TYR A 201 7.27 -5.97 20.97
CA TYR A 201 7.31 -4.60 20.49
C TYR A 201 7.90 -3.66 21.55
N ASN A 202 8.89 -2.88 21.15
CA ASN A 202 9.61 -1.92 21.99
C ASN A 202 10.13 -2.55 23.30
N GLY A 203 10.79 -3.72 23.17
CA GLY A 203 11.39 -4.48 24.27
C GLY A 203 10.40 -5.24 25.15
N LYS A 204 9.10 -5.23 24.86
CA LYS A 204 8.06 -5.90 25.65
C LYS A 204 7.45 -7.07 24.88
N ASP A 205 7.21 -8.16 25.59
CA ASP A 205 6.50 -9.31 25.06
C ASP A 205 5.00 -9.20 25.37
N PHE A 206 4.17 -9.51 24.38
CA PHE A 206 2.72 -9.47 24.47
C PHE A 206 2.15 -10.86 24.17
N ASP A 207 1.48 -11.47 25.13
CA ASP A 207 0.69 -12.68 24.94
C ASP A 207 -0.62 -12.37 24.21
N CYS A 208 -0.94 -13.16 23.20
CA CYS A 208 -2.15 -13.00 22.38
C CYS A 208 -3.23 -14.05 22.68
N LEU A 209 -2.97 -15.08 23.50
CA LEU A 209 -3.85 -16.24 23.63
C LEU A 209 -5.20 -15.91 24.27
N GLU A 210 -5.22 -15.07 25.32
CA GLU A 210 -6.47 -14.63 25.95
C GLU A 210 -7.34 -13.82 24.99
N ARG A 211 -6.71 -12.85 24.28
CA ARG A 211 -7.40 -12.07 23.25
C ARG A 211 -7.90 -12.94 22.10
N LEU A 212 -7.13 -13.94 21.69
CA LEU A 212 -7.55 -14.91 20.66
C LEU A 212 -8.81 -15.67 21.11
N ALA A 213 -8.88 -16.10 22.38
CA ALA A 213 -10.05 -16.76 22.92
C ALA A 213 -11.30 -15.87 22.84
N GLU A 214 -11.18 -14.58 23.22
CA GLU A 214 -12.26 -13.61 23.09
C GLU A 214 -12.68 -13.38 21.63
N ILE A 215 -11.72 -13.19 20.72
CA ILE A 215 -11.99 -13.00 19.28
C ILE A 215 -12.74 -14.20 18.71
N ARG A 216 -12.28 -15.42 18.98
CA ARG A 216 -12.92 -16.66 18.52
C ARG A 216 -14.36 -16.81 19.02
N GLN A 217 -14.63 -16.43 20.27
CA GLN A 217 -15.98 -16.50 20.82
C GLN A 217 -16.95 -15.58 20.07
N ARG A 218 -16.45 -14.45 19.55
CA ARG A 218 -17.27 -13.43 18.88
C ARG A 218 -17.36 -13.62 17.36
N LEU A 219 -16.35 -14.26 16.73
CA LEU A 219 -16.35 -14.58 15.31
C LEU A 219 -16.99 -15.96 15.07
N THR A 220 -18.30 -16.05 15.19
CA THR A 220 -19.05 -17.31 15.16
C THR A 220 -19.03 -18.04 13.82
N THR A 221 -18.63 -17.40 12.73
CA THR A 221 -18.50 -18.00 11.40
C THR A 221 -17.18 -18.75 11.21
N VAL A 222 -16.19 -18.53 12.09
CA VAL A 222 -14.89 -19.19 12.02
C VAL A 222 -15.03 -20.67 12.40
N THR A 223 -14.85 -21.53 11.41
CA THR A 223 -14.85 -22.99 11.57
C THR A 223 -13.46 -23.58 11.79
N THR A 224 -12.43 -22.88 11.35
CA THR A 224 -11.02 -23.30 11.46
C THR A 224 -10.18 -22.17 12.04
N THR A 225 -9.52 -22.46 13.16
CA THR A 225 -8.52 -21.54 13.76
C THR A 225 -7.15 -22.19 13.65
N ILE A 226 -6.17 -21.44 13.14
CA ILE A 226 -4.79 -21.88 12.94
C ILE A 226 -3.90 -20.96 13.77
N LEU A 227 -3.00 -21.52 14.58
CA LEU A 227 -2.10 -20.75 15.46
C LEU A 227 -0.66 -20.85 15.00
N VAL A 228 -0.07 -19.72 14.71
CA VAL A 228 1.37 -19.55 14.53
C VAL A 228 2.01 -19.43 15.92
N ARG A 229 2.96 -20.33 16.24
CA ARG A 229 3.67 -20.32 17.51
C ARG A 229 5.05 -19.72 17.33
N ALA A 230 5.18 -18.45 17.63
CA ALA A 230 6.42 -17.70 17.49
C ALA A 230 7.03 -17.25 18.83
N HIS A 231 6.22 -16.99 19.85
CA HIS A 231 6.65 -16.36 21.10
C HIS A 231 6.39 -17.21 22.34
N VAL A 232 5.46 -18.17 22.31
CA VAL A 232 5.15 -19.09 23.41
C VAL A 232 5.25 -20.53 22.93
N PRO A 233 6.45 -21.03 22.57
CA PRO A 233 6.61 -22.31 21.89
C PRO A 233 6.11 -23.53 22.68
N SER A 234 6.09 -23.45 24.02
CA SER A 234 5.73 -24.54 24.93
C SER A 234 4.28 -24.51 25.41
N GLY A 235 3.50 -23.51 24.98
CA GLY A 235 2.08 -23.40 25.33
C GLY A 235 1.24 -24.51 24.69
N ALA A 236 0.23 -25.02 25.43
CA ALA A 236 -0.78 -25.89 24.83
C ALA A 236 -1.59 -25.10 23.78
N LEU A 237 -1.90 -25.75 22.66
CA LEU A 237 -2.81 -25.15 21.68
C LEU A 237 -4.17 -24.85 22.34
N PRO A 238 -4.76 -23.66 22.11
CA PRO A 238 -6.13 -23.40 22.52
C PRO A 238 -7.06 -24.48 21.96
N ASN A 239 -8.05 -24.88 22.75
CA ASN A 239 -8.96 -25.97 22.37
C ASN A 239 -9.55 -25.73 20.97
N GLY A 240 -9.38 -26.71 20.08
CA GLY A 240 -9.86 -26.68 18.69
C GLY A 240 -9.02 -25.81 17.74
N ALA A 241 -7.90 -25.23 18.16
CA ALA A 241 -6.93 -24.62 17.27
C ALA A 241 -5.98 -25.67 16.68
N LEU A 242 -5.49 -25.40 15.48
CA LEU A 242 -4.52 -26.23 14.77
C LEU A 242 -3.16 -25.52 14.79
N ASP A 243 -2.08 -26.27 14.90
CA ASP A 243 -0.74 -25.72 14.72
C ASP A 243 -0.50 -25.37 13.26
N TYR A 244 0.17 -24.26 12.99
CA TYR A 244 0.39 -23.76 11.64
C TYR A 244 1.27 -24.70 10.80
N GLU A 245 2.37 -25.22 11.36
CA GLU A 245 3.25 -26.13 10.64
C GLU A 245 2.59 -27.49 10.38
N ASP A 246 1.87 -28.03 11.37
CA ASP A 246 1.10 -29.25 11.20
C ASP A 246 -0.01 -29.06 10.15
N PHE A 247 -0.62 -27.88 10.11
CA PHE A 247 -1.64 -27.57 9.12
C PHE A 247 -1.07 -27.55 7.71
N ILE A 248 0.08 -26.90 7.47
CA ILE A 248 0.76 -26.94 6.16
C ILE A 248 1.15 -28.37 5.80
N ALA A 249 1.72 -29.13 6.75
CA ALA A 249 2.11 -30.53 6.53
C ALA A 249 0.92 -31.39 6.06
N SER A 250 -0.29 -31.12 6.53
CA SER A 250 -1.50 -31.83 6.09
C SER A 250 -1.86 -31.61 4.61
N GLY A 251 -1.39 -30.53 4.00
CA GLY A 251 -1.63 -30.19 2.60
C GLY A 251 -0.56 -30.68 1.62
N VAL A 252 0.58 -31.17 2.11
CA VAL A 252 1.73 -31.61 1.27
C VAL A 252 1.34 -32.71 0.28
N ALA A 253 0.44 -33.60 0.68
CA ALA A 253 -0.04 -34.69 -0.18
C ALA A 253 -0.96 -34.21 -1.32
N ASN A 254 -1.54 -33.02 -1.20
CA ASN A 254 -2.50 -32.48 -2.16
C ASN A 254 -2.23 -30.97 -2.41
N PRO A 255 -1.04 -30.60 -2.92
CA PRO A 255 -0.71 -29.22 -3.19
C PRO A 255 -1.62 -28.67 -4.29
N VAL A 256 -2.00 -27.40 -4.17
CA VAL A 256 -2.84 -26.72 -5.16
C VAL A 256 -2.03 -25.70 -5.91
N ALA A 257 -1.99 -25.83 -7.24
CA ALA A 257 -1.44 -24.80 -8.10
C ALA A 257 -2.35 -23.54 -8.09
N PRO A 258 -1.76 -22.34 -8.22
CA PRO A 258 -2.54 -21.12 -8.26
C PRO A 258 -3.55 -21.11 -9.41
N GLU A 259 -4.82 -20.83 -9.11
CA GLU A 259 -5.86 -20.68 -10.11
C GLU A 259 -5.92 -19.26 -10.64
N ARG A 260 -6.36 -19.11 -11.88
CA ARG A 260 -6.63 -17.80 -12.51
C ARG A 260 -8.07 -17.42 -12.33
N PHE A 261 -8.29 -16.16 -11.97
CA PHE A 261 -9.62 -15.58 -11.76
C PHE A 261 -9.80 -14.35 -12.64
N GLY A 262 -11.05 -13.93 -12.84
CA GLY A 262 -11.36 -12.69 -13.59
C GLY A 262 -10.68 -11.47 -12.96
N PHE A 263 -10.42 -10.46 -13.77
CA PHE A 263 -9.73 -9.22 -13.35
C PHE A 263 -10.38 -8.56 -12.13
N ASP A 264 -11.71 -8.58 -12.06
CA ASP A 264 -12.50 -8.02 -10.96
C ASP A 264 -12.79 -8.99 -9.82
N HIS A 265 -12.14 -10.17 -9.79
CA HIS A 265 -12.27 -11.07 -8.66
C HIS A 265 -11.79 -10.39 -7.36
N PRO A 266 -12.50 -10.50 -6.22
CA PRO A 266 -12.05 -9.91 -4.96
C PRO A 266 -10.76 -10.59 -4.48
N TRP A 267 -9.75 -9.77 -4.14
CA TRP A 267 -8.48 -10.27 -3.62
C TRP A 267 -8.43 -10.19 -2.10
N TYR A 268 -8.64 -8.97 -1.59
CA TYR A 268 -8.64 -8.75 -0.15
C TYR A 268 -9.58 -7.63 0.27
N VAL A 269 -9.91 -7.64 1.56
CA VAL A 269 -10.65 -6.58 2.22
C VAL A 269 -9.70 -5.80 3.13
N LEU A 270 -9.60 -4.50 2.90
CA LEU A 270 -8.88 -3.57 3.74
C LEU A 270 -9.85 -2.65 4.50
N TYR A 271 -9.34 -2.03 5.54
CA TYR A 271 -10.15 -1.20 6.43
C TYR A 271 -9.61 0.22 6.50
N SER A 272 -10.49 1.19 6.36
CA SER A 272 -10.19 2.59 6.66
C SER A 272 -11.13 3.10 7.76
N SER A 273 -10.65 4.08 8.54
CA SER A 273 -11.49 4.73 9.54
C SER A 273 -12.67 5.41 8.88
N GLY A 274 -13.89 5.11 9.36
CA GLY A 274 -15.11 5.78 8.92
C GLY A 274 -15.51 6.89 9.89
N THR A 275 -16.20 7.90 9.38
CA THR A 275 -16.80 8.97 10.20
C THR A 275 -17.90 8.45 11.14
N THR A 276 -18.38 7.23 10.93
CA THR A 276 -19.50 6.60 11.67
C THR A 276 -19.06 5.66 12.79
N GLY A 277 -17.76 5.56 13.08
CA GLY A 277 -17.21 4.72 14.17
C GLY A 277 -16.85 3.29 13.78
N VAL A 278 -17.54 2.65 12.83
CA VAL A 278 -17.19 1.31 12.32
C VAL A 278 -16.33 1.46 11.06
N PRO A 279 -15.19 0.75 10.96
CA PRO A 279 -14.33 0.85 9.78
C PRO A 279 -15.07 0.48 8.49
N LYS A 280 -14.79 1.21 7.40
CA LYS A 280 -15.22 0.82 6.05
C LYS A 280 -14.51 -0.47 5.66
N CYS A 281 -15.24 -1.45 5.14
CA CYS A 281 -14.69 -2.70 4.62
C CYS A 281 -14.53 -2.58 3.10
N ILE A 282 -13.37 -2.16 2.63
CA ILE A 282 -13.10 -1.86 1.23
C ILE A 282 -12.67 -3.14 0.51
N VAL A 283 -13.45 -3.57 -0.47
CA VAL A 283 -13.15 -4.79 -1.25
C VAL A 283 -12.32 -4.45 -2.47
N HIS A 284 -11.09 -4.93 -2.50
CA HIS A 284 -10.14 -4.69 -3.58
C HIS A 284 -10.14 -5.82 -4.61
N ARG A 285 -10.08 -5.43 -5.89
CA ARG A 285 -10.06 -6.37 -7.02
C ARG A 285 -8.66 -6.87 -7.34
N THR A 286 -8.56 -8.12 -7.73
CA THR A 286 -7.31 -8.84 -8.04
C THR A 286 -6.47 -8.12 -9.10
N GLY A 287 -7.00 -8.00 -10.31
CA GLY A 287 -6.23 -7.46 -11.43
C GLY A 287 -5.95 -5.97 -11.30
N GLY A 288 -6.92 -5.21 -10.77
CA GLY A 288 -6.82 -3.76 -10.66
C GLY A 288 -5.73 -3.32 -9.71
N VAL A 289 -5.69 -3.87 -8.50
CA VAL A 289 -4.63 -3.56 -7.54
C VAL A 289 -3.29 -4.12 -8.00
N PHE A 290 -3.28 -5.33 -8.54
CA PHE A 290 -2.05 -5.95 -9.01
C PHE A 290 -1.35 -5.10 -10.08
N ILE A 291 -2.07 -4.67 -11.13
CA ILE A 291 -1.47 -3.87 -12.21
C ILE A 291 -1.07 -2.47 -11.72
N GLN A 292 -1.81 -1.90 -10.76
CA GLN A 292 -1.47 -0.64 -10.11
C GLN A 292 -0.14 -0.75 -9.36
N HIS A 293 0.02 -1.80 -8.53
CA HIS A 293 1.24 -2.02 -7.75
C HIS A 293 2.47 -2.26 -8.63
N VAL A 294 2.39 -3.15 -9.63
CA VAL A 294 3.55 -3.40 -10.51
C VAL A 294 3.94 -2.17 -11.34
N LYS A 295 2.97 -1.34 -11.73
CA LYS A 295 3.23 -0.04 -12.36
C LYS A 295 3.98 0.89 -11.40
N GLU A 296 3.54 1.02 -10.16
CA GLU A 296 4.18 1.87 -9.15
C GLU A 296 5.58 1.38 -8.83
N HIS A 297 5.74 0.08 -8.59
CA HIS A 297 7.03 -0.53 -8.29
C HIS A 297 8.05 -0.28 -9.40
N ARG A 298 7.68 -0.62 -10.63
CA ARG A 298 8.64 -0.58 -11.74
C ARG A 298 8.85 0.82 -12.28
N LEU A 299 7.78 1.58 -12.50
CA LEU A 299 7.91 2.87 -13.18
C LEU A 299 8.22 4.02 -12.22
N HIS A 300 7.62 4.04 -11.04
CA HIS A 300 7.73 5.17 -10.11
C HIS A 300 8.79 4.99 -9.02
N CYS A 301 9.09 3.75 -8.65
CA CYS A 301 10.11 3.41 -7.64
C CYS A 301 11.36 2.75 -8.24
N ASP A 302 11.35 2.43 -9.54
CA ASP A 302 12.43 1.75 -10.28
C ASP A 302 12.88 0.44 -9.62
N ILE A 303 11.92 -0.33 -9.04
CA ILE A 303 12.18 -1.64 -8.44
C ILE A 303 12.45 -2.65 -9.55
N ARG A 304 13.55 -3.39 -9.42
CA ARG A 304 14.06 -4.35 -10.41
C ARG A 304 14.16 -5.74 -9.83
N GLU A 305 14.32 -6.73 -10.68
CA GLU A 305 14.65 -8.07 -10.25
C GLU A 305 15.96 -8.07 -9.44
N GLY A 306 15.96 -8.79 -8.32
CA GLY A 306 17.08 -8.87 -7.40
C GLY A 306 17.18 -7.72 -6.38
N ASP A 307 16.32 -6.71 -6.46
CA ASP A 307 16.23 -5.68 -5.43
C ASP A 307 15.76 -6.24 -4.10
N ARG A 308 16.10 -5.52 -3.03
CA ARG A 308 15.67 -5.82 -1.66
C ARG A 308 14.89 -4.63 -1.13
N VAL A 309 13.62 -4.87 -0.85
CA VAL A 309 12.68 -3.82 -0.48
C VAL A 309 12.25 -3.99 0.96
N LEU A 310 12.54 -3.01 1.79
CA LEU A 310 12.03 -2.89 3.15
C LEU A 310 11.05 -1.73 3.21
N TYR A 311 9.81 -2.01 3.58
CA TYR A 311 8.84 -0.97 3.95
C TYR A 311 8.44 -1.18 5.41
N PHE A 312 8.71 -0.19 6.27
CA PHE A 312 8.25 -0.29 7.66
C PHE A 312 6.74 -0.14 7.71
N THR A 313 6.05 -1.23 7.98
CA THR A 313 4.60 -1.33 7.96
C THR A 313 4.11 -2.48 8.83
N THR A 314 2.81 -2.54 9.08
CA THR A 314 2.13 -3.67 9.73
C THR A 314 1.09 -4.27 8.79
N THR A 315 0.62 -5.46 9.08
CA THR A 315 -0.44 -6.14 8.30
C THR A 315 -1.79 -5.40 8.32
N GLY A 316 -1.95 -4.43 9.22
CA GLY A 316 -3.11 -3.54 9.30
C GLY A 316 -3.05 -2.32 8.38
N TRP A 317 -1.93 -2.08 7.70
CA TRP A 317 -1.71 -0.97 6.77
C TRP A 317 -1.63 -1.45 5.32
N MET A 318 -2.23 -0.69 4.37
CA MET A 318 -2.19 -1.04 2.96
C MET A 318 -0.77 -1.09 2.38
N MET A 319 0.20 -0.39 2.98
CA MET A 319 1.60 -0.47 2.54
C MET A 319 2.21 -1.85 2.73
N TRP A 320 1.63 -2.71 3.59
CA TRP A 320 2.00 -4.11 3.67
C TRP A 320 1.63 -4.86 2.39
N ASN A 321 0.42 -4.63 1.87
CA ASN A 321 -0.04 -5.22 0.60
C ASN A 321 0.83 -4.75 -0.57
N TRP A 322 1.20 -3.47 -0.57
CA TRP A 322 2.13 -2.89 -1.54
C TRP A 322 3.52 -3.53 -1.45
N LEU A 323 4.08 -3.65 -0.22
CA LEU A 323 5.38 -4.30 0.01
C LEU A 323 5.39 -5.74 -0.50
N VAL A 324 4.42 -6.56 -0.12
CA VAL A 324 4.40 -7.98 -0.52
C VAL A 324 4.29 -8.14 -2.03
N SER A 325 3.60 -7.23 -2.71
CA SER A 325 3.47 -7.25 -4.17
C SER A 325 4.78 -7.02 -4.93
N VAL A 326 5.89 -6.60 -4.29
CA VAL A 326 7.21 -6.45 -4.94
C VAL A 326 7.76 -7.77 -5.45
N LEU A 327 7.29 -8.90 -4.89
CA LEU A 327 7.61 -10.24 -5.37
C LEU A 327 7.32 -10.39 -6.88
N ALA A 328 6.27 -9.73 -7.39
CA ALA A 328 5.95 -9.72 -8.82
C ALA A 328 6.99 -9.01 -9.69
N SER A 329 7.86 -8.20 -9.10
CA SER A 329 9.01 -7.58 -9.78
C SER A 329 10.28 -8.41 -9.66
N GLY A 330 10.22 -9.60 -9.05
CA GLY A 330 11.39 -10.46 -8.78
C GLY A 330 12.28 -9.93 -7.67
N ALA A 331 11.78 -9.00 -6.86
CA ALA A 331 12.48 -8.41 -5.72
C ALA A 331 12.22 -9.22 -4.45
N THR A 332 13.18 -9.20 -3.52
CA THR A 332 13.05 -9.76 -2.17
C THR A 332 12.25 -8.81 -1.29
N ALA A 333 11.18 -9.28 -0.65
CA ALA A 333 10.49 -8.52 0.37
C ALA A 333 11.15 -8.76 1.74
N VAL A 334 11.64 -7.69 2.34
CA VAL A 334 12.22 -7.72 3.70
C VAL A 334 11.16 -7.24 4.69
N LEU A 335 10.79 -8.15 5.58
CA LEU A 335 9.72 -7.99 6.56
C LEU A 335 10.36 -7.71 7.92
N PHE A 336 10.07 -6.57 8.50
CA PHE A 336 10.54 -6.24 9.85
C PHE A 336 9.36 -6.20 10.81
N ASP A 337 9.43 -7.02 11.86
CA ASP A 337 8.45 -7.06 12.97
C ASP A 337 9.12 -6.56 14.25
N GLY A 338 8.81 -5.34 14.66
CA GLY A 338 9.37 -4.69 15.83
C GLY A 338 9.22 -3.17 15.78
N ALA A 339 9.68 -2.50 16.83
CA ALA A 339 9.69 -1.05 16.88
C ALA A 339 10.82 -0.49 15.99
N PRO A 340 10.53 0.52 15.13
CA PRO A 340 11.52 1.05 14.18
C PRO A 340 12.65 1.85 14.87
N THR A 341 12.48 2.10 16.16
CA THR A 341 13.39 2.90 16.99
C THR A 341 13.97 2.11 18.17
N ALA A 342 13.82 0.78 18.17
CA ALA A 342 14.38 -0.10 19.17
C ALA A 342 15.33 -1.14 18.52
N PRO A 343 16.48 -1.47 19.14
CA PRO A 343 17.00 -0.91 20.40
C PRO A 343 17.61 0.50 20.26
N SER A 344 17.70 1.03 19.04
CA SER A 344 18.25 2.35 18.75
C SER A 344 17.39 3.08 17.71
N MET A 345 17.46 4.41 17.69
CA MET A 345 16.79 5.23 16.67
C MET A 345 17.31 4.93 15.24
N GLY A 346 18.48 4.33 15.09
CA GLY A 346 19.08 3.94 13.82
C GLY A 346 18.62 2.58 13.28
N ARG A 347 17.77 1.85 14.01
CA ARG A 347 17.45 0.43 13.70
C ARG A 347 17.10 0.15 12.24
N LEU A 348 16.33 1.00 11.58
CA LEU A 348 15.99 0.77 10.16
C LEU A 348 17.20 1.02 9.24
N PHE A 349 18.16 1.85 9.63
CA PHE A 349 19.40 2.04 8.88
C PHE A 349 20.37 0.88 9.10
N ASP A 350 20.39 0.28 10.32
CA ASP A 350 21.10 -0.99 10.54
C ASP A 350 20.58 -2.05 9.55
N LEU A 351 19.26 -2.15 9.36
CA LEU A 351 18.67 -3.09 8.39
C LEU A 351 19.02 -2.75 6.94
N VAL A 352 19.15 -1.46 6.61
CA VAL A 352 19.59 -1.05 5.25
C VAL A 352 20.99 -1.55 4.97
N ASP A 353 21.89 -1.42 5.95
CA ASP A 353 23.29 -1.87 5.86
C ASP A 353 23.36 -3.41 5.82
N ASP A 354 22.82 -4.07 6.86
CA ASP A 354 22.88 -5.52 7.05
C ASP A 354 22.28 -6.32 5.88
N GLU A 355 21.17 -5.84 5.33
CA GLU A 355 20.40 -6.54 4.28
C GLU A 355 20.62 -5.93 2.89
N ALA A 356 21.52 -4.98 2.72
CA ALA A 356 21.78 -4.30 1.47
C ALA A 356 20.48 -3.80 0.78
N ILE A 357 19.63 -3.12 1.55
CA ILE A 357 18.32 -2.64 1.08
C ILE A 357 18.48 -1.64 -0.05
N THR A 358 17.73 -1.85 -1.14
CA THR A 358 17.76 -0.97 -2.31
C THR A 358 16.64 0.07 -2.29
N LEU A 359 15.52 -0.24 -1.63
CA LEU A 359 14.43 0.68 -1.35
C LEU A 359 14.01 0.59 0.11
N LEU A 360 14.05 1.73 0.80
CA LEU A 360 13.52 1.89 2.16
C LEU A 360 12.22 2.71 2.13
N GLY A 361 11.13 2.12 2.60
CA GLY A 361 9.86 2.82 2.80
C GLY A 361 9.59 3.09 4.27
N VAL A 362 9.25 4.34 4.60
CA VAL A 362 8.97 4.80 5.97
C VAL A 362 7.86 5.84 6.01
N SER A 363 7.35 6.12 7.20
CA SER A 363 6.46 7.27 7.39
C SER A 363 7.25 8.59 7.46
N ALA A 364 6.61 9.70 7.08
CA ALA A 364 7.17 11.04 7.29
C ALA A 364 7.47 11.30 8.77
N LYS A 365 6.63 10.75 9.67
CA LYS A 365 6.83 10.86 11.13
C LYS A 365 8.13 10.15 11.59
N TYR A 366 8.48 8.99 10.99
CA TYR A 366 9.76 8.34 11.29
C TYR A 366 10.93 9.24 10.89
N ILE A 367 10.91 9.80 9.68
CA ILE A 367 11.95 10.74 9.20
C ILE A 367 12.09 11.92 10.16
N ASP A 368 10.99 12.51 10.61
CA ASP A 368 11.03 13.62 11.55
C ASP A 368 11.59 13.20 12.93
N SER A 369 11.23 12.01 13.41
CA SER A 369 11.72 11.49 14.70
C SER A 369 13.25 11.28 14.69
N VAL A 370 13.80 10.66 13.63
CA VAL A 370 15.25 10.42 13.52
C VAL A 370 16.01 11.73 13.22
N ARG A 371 15.40 12.69 12.52
CA ARG A 371 15.93 14.04 12.34
C ARG A 371 16.05 14.78 13.67
N LYS A 372 15.00 14.77 14.50
CA LYS A 372 15.00 15.37 15.85
C LYS A 372 15.99 14.71 16.81
N ALA A 373 16.28 13.42 16.61
CA ALA A 373 17.31 12.71 17.34
C ALA A 373 18.73 12.98 16.79
N GLU A 374 18.87 13.91 15.83
CA GLU A 374 20.13 14.33 15.22
C GLU A 374 20.97 13.18 14.64
N LEU A 375 20.31 12.10 14.16
CA LEU A 375 21.01 10.99 13.52
C LEU A 375 21.67 11.47 12.21
N ALA A 376 22.83 10.88 11.93
CA ALA A 376 23.54 11.09 10.65
C ALA A 376 23.93 9.74 10.03
N PRO A 377 22.95 8.96 9.50
CA PRO A 377 23.20 7.61 8.98
C PRO A 377 24.31 7.55 7.92
N MET A 378 24.45 8.62 7.10
CA MET A 378 25.52 8.75 6.11
C MET A 378 26.93 8.56 6.69
N SER A 379 27.14 8.87 7.98
CA SER A 379 28.43 8.79 8.65
C SER A 379 28.66 7.50 9.41
N THR A 380 27.61 6.67 9.60
CA THR A 380 27.64 5.51 10.49
C THR A 380 27.29 4.19 9.82
N HIS A 381 26.67 4.22 8.62
CA HIS A 381 26.18 3.03 7.91
C HIS A 381 26.67 3.01 6.47
N ASP A 382 26.82 1.83 5.89
CA ASP A 382 26.96 1.67 4.43
C ASP A 382 25.58 1.69 3.76
N LEU A 383 25.24 2.84 3.21
CA LEU A 383 24.01 3.04 2.47
C LEU A 383 24.22 2.98 0.94
N SER A 384 25.32 2.36 0.48
CA SER A 384 25.68 2.29 -0.94
C SER A 384 24.59 1.61 -1.79
N SER A 385 23.94 0.57 -1.27
CA SER A 385 22.86 -0.17 -1.90
C SER A 385 21.57 0.65 -2.06
N LEU A 386 21.30 1.60 -1.15
CA LEU A 386 20.05 2.33 -1.07
C LEU A 386 19.90 3.30 -2.25
N ARG A 387 18.94 3.05 -3.13
CA ARG A 387 18.67 3.89 -4.31
C ARG A 387 17.43 4.76 -4.16
N THR A 388 16.44 4.27 -3.40
CA THR A 388 15.15 4.96 -3.25
C THR A 388 14.71 4.96 -1.80
N ILE A 389 14.19 6.09 -1.33
CA ILE A 389 13.47 6.22 -0.07
C ILE A 389 12.04 6.63 -0.42
N CYS A 390 11.05 5.84 0.03
CA CYS A 390 9.64 6.22 -0.05
C CYS A 390 9.16 6.78 1.28
N SER A 391 8.40 7.88 1.24
CA SER A 391 7.78 8.46 2.43
C SER A 391 6.29 8.67 2.24
N THR A 392 5.47 8.21 3.19
CA THR A 392 4.00 8.34 3.18
C THR A 392 3.39 8.38 4.59
N GLY A 393 2.08 8.33 4.68
CA GLY A 393 1.31 8.31 5.93
C GLY A 393 0.95 9.70 6.47
N SER A 394 1.80 10.70 6.20
CA SER A 394 1.56 12.12 6.41
C SER A 394 2.45 12.93 5.46
N PRO A 395 2.19 14.22 5.25
CA PRO A 395 3.06 15.06 4.43
C PRO A 395 4.47 15.14 5.03
N LEU A 396 5.49 14.91 4.20
CA LEU A 396 6.88 15.10 4.60
C LEU A 396 7.20 16.60 4.59
N SER A 397 7.75 17.11 5.70
CA SER A 397 8.10 18.52 5.81
C SER A 397 9.32 18.88 4.95
N PRO A 398 9.47 20.15 4.50
CA PRO A 398 10.66 20.60 3.78
C PRO A 398 11.96 20.27 4.52
N GLU A 399 11.97 20.44 5.84
CA GLU A 399 13.11 20.12 6.71
C GLU A 399 13.43 18.60 6.70
N GLY A 400 12.41 17.76 6.58
CA GLY A 400 12.57 16.31 6.42
C GLY A 400 13.25 15.95 5.10
N PHE A 401 12.85 16.59 3.99
CA PHE A 401 13.53 16.45 2.69
C PHE A 401 15.00 16.86 2.78
N GLU A 402 15.27 18.03 3.32
CA GLU A 402 16.62 18.58 3.45
C GLU A 402 17.51 17.68 4.32
N TRP A 403 16.97 17.19 5.42
CA TRP A 403 17.70 16.29 6.31
C TRP A 403 18.08 14.97 5.61
N VAL A 404 17.20 14.38 4.81
CA VAL A 404 17.54 13.15 4.06
C VAL A 404 18.78 13.36 3.21
N TYR A 405 18.88 14.46 2.47
CA TYR A 405 20.05 14.75 1.62
C TYR A 405 21.29 15.19 2.38
N ALA A 406 21.11 15.83 3.53
CA ALA A 406 22.22 16.28 4.38
C ALA A 406 22.79 15.17 5.25
N SER A 407 21.96 14.22 5.72
CA SER A 407 22.33 13.31 6.81
C SER A 407 22.16 11.83 6.46
N VAL A 408 21.32 11.47 5.47
CA VAL A 408 21.12 10.06 5.08
C VAL A 408 21.92 9.71 3.83
N LYS A 409 21.59 10.30 2.68
CA LYS A 409 22.30 10.01 1.43
C LYS A 409 22.10 11.14 0.40
N ARG A 410 23.21 11.64 -0.18
CA ARG A 410 23.15 12.71 -1.18
C ARG A 410 22.57 12.26 -2.50
N ASP A 411 22.94 11.06 -2.97
CA ASP A 411 22.42 10.50 -4.23
C ASP A 411 21.40 9.41 -3.95
N VAL A 412 20.18 9.84 -3.60
CA VAL A 412 19.03 8.95 -3.39
C VAL A 412 17.78 9.58 -3.99
N HIS A 413 16.95 8.78 -4.63
CA HIS A 413 15.63 9.21 -5.06
C HIS A 413 14.68 9.23 -3.84
N LEU A 414 14.36 10.39 -3.30
CA LEU A 414 13.36 10.54 -2.25
C LEU A 414 11.98 10.71 -2.88
N ALA A 415 11.24 9.61 -2.93
CA ALA A 415 9.88 9.56 -3.44
C ALA A 415 8.87 9.76 -2.29
N SER A 416 8.47 11.01 -2.04
CA SER A 416 7.26 11.25 -1.24
C SER A 416 6.05 10.84 -2.07
N ILE A 417 5.13 10.04 -1.48
CA ILE A 417 3.98 9.47 -2.17
C ILE A 417 2.70 9.75 -1.40
N SER A 418 1.59 9.97 -2.10
CA SER A 418 0.27 10.10 -1.50
C SER A 418 -0.78 9.34 -2.28
N GLY A 419 -1.61 8.63 -1.53
CA GLY A 419 -2.71 7.80 -1.99
C GLY A 419 -3.51 7.33 -0.80
N GLY A 420 -3.87 6.04 -0.74
CA GLY A 420 -4.58 5.55 0.43
C GLY A 420 -5.08 4.12 0.32
N THR A 421 -5.62 3.65 1.43
CA THR A 421 -6.31 2.37 1.51
C THR A 421 -7.47 2.29 0.52
N ASP A 422 -8.11 3.43 0.27
CA ASP A 422 -9.29 3.56 -0.57
C ASP A 422 -9.05 3.13 -2.02
N LEU A 423 -7.87 3.43 -2.60
CA LEU A 423 -7.49 2.95 -3.93
C LEU A 423 -6.42 1.84 -3.90
N CYS A 424 -5.91 1.51 -2.74
CA CYS A 424 -4.80 0.57 -2.53
C CYS A 424 -3.62 0.88 -3.47
N GLY A 425 -3.14 2.12 -3.43
CA GLY A 425 -2.11 2.65 -4.30
C GLY A 425 -1.94 4.16 -4.12
N CYS A 426 -1.28 4.81 -5.08
CA CYS A 426 -0.95 6.22 -5.01
C CYS A 426 -1.51 7.00 -6.22
N PHE A 427 -1.98 8.22 -5.94
CA PHE A 427 -2.36 9.21 -6.96
C PHE A 427 -1.15 10.00 -7.43
N VAL A 428 -0.32 10.41 -6.49
CA VAL A 428 0.86 11.24 -6.73
C VAL A 428 2.09 10.61 -6.09
N GLY A 429 3.25 10.78 -6.71
CA GLY A 429 4.45 10.10 -6.23
C GLY A 429 5.72 10.47 -6.97
N GLY A 430 6.70 9.56 -6.94
CA GLY A 430 8.01 9.75 -7.51
C GLY A 430 8.07 9.58 -9.03
N ASP A 431 9.06 10.24 -9.64
CA ASP A 431 9.55 9.96 -10.98
C ASP A 431 11.10 10.01 -10.92
N PRO A 432 11.77 8.86 -11.08
CA PRO A 432 13.23 8.78 -10.93
C PRO A 432 14.02 9.57 -11.98
N ARG A 433 13.37 10.18 -12.97
CA ARG A 433 13.96 11.05 -13.99
C ARG A 433 13.91 12.54 -13.62
N ARG A 434 13.04 12.91 -12.66
CA ARG A 434 12.74 14.30 -12.35
C ARG A 434 13.49 14.76 -11.09
N PRO A 435 13.78 16.07 -10.98
CA PRO A 435 14.37 16.62 -9.76
C PRO A 435 13.43 16.43 -8.56
N VAL A 436 14.01 16.19 -7.38
CA VAL A 436 13.32 16.28 -6.10
C VAL A 436 13.50 17.68 -5.54
N ARG A 437 12.38 18.30 -5.16
CA ARG A 437 12.33 19.64 -4.60
C ARG A 437 11.87 19.59 -3.15
N SER A 438 12.36 20.54 -2.34
CA SER A 438 12.01 20.61 -0.91
C SER A 438 10.49 20.75 -0.71
N GLY A 439 9.90 19.84 0.08
CA GLY A 439 8.47 19.85 0.45
C GLY A 439 7.48 19.53 -0.68
N GLU A 440 7.94 18.93 -1.80
CA GLU A 440 7.12 18.70 -2.98
C GLU A 440 7.11 17.22 -3.36
N ILE A 441 5.92 16.65 -3.62
CA ILE A 441 5.77 15.39 -4.33
C ILE A 441 5.97 15.67 -5.82
N GLN A 442 6.76 14.84 -6.52
CA GLN A 442 7.22 15.14 -7.88
C GLN A 442 6.09 15.27 -8.91
N GLY A 443 4.94 14.60 -8.71
CA GLY A 443 3.77 14.79 -9.59
C GLY A 443 2.79 13.64 -9.60
N PRO A 444 1.79 13.70 -10.50
CA PRO A 444 0.86 12.62 -10.74
C PRO A 444 1.56 11.35 -11.22
N MET A 445 1.11 10.19 -10.74
CA MET A 445 1.56 8.91 -11.27
C MET A 445 0.93 8.63 -12.65
N LEU A 446 1.63 7.90 -13.49
CA LEU A 446 1.14 7.51 -14.81
C LEU A 446 -0.23 6.80 -14.71
N GLY A 447 -1.16 7.14 -15.61
CA GLY A 447 -2.51 6.61 -15.62
C GLY A 447 -3.46 7.22 -14.58
N MET A 448 -2.99 8.16 -13.77
CA MET A 448 -3.80 8.83 -12.73
C MET A 448 -4.09 10.28 -13.15
N ASN A 449 -5.34 10.54 -13.54
CA ASN A 449 -5.80 11.86 -13.98
C ASN A 449 -6.18 12.73 -12.78
N VAL A 450 -5.19 13.09 -11.98
CA VAL A 450 -5.42 13.90 -10.78
C VAL A 450 -5.47 15.39 -11.09
N ASP A 451 -6.30 16.08 -10.33
CA ASP A 451 -6.43 17.53 -10.38
C ASP A 451 -6.76 18.08 -8.99
N VAL A 452 -6.73 19.40 -8.84
CA VAL A 452 -7.12 20.09 -7.60
C VAL A 452 -8.35 20.94 -7.89
N ILE A 453 -9.39 20.82 -7.07
CA ILE A 453 -10.64 21.58 -7.21
C ILE A 453 -10.79 22.58 -6.06
N ASP A 454 -11.11 23.83 -6.40
CA ASP A 454 -11.63 24.82 -5.45
C ASP A 454 -13.06 24.41 -5.06
N ASP A 455 -13.21 23.88 -3.86
CA ASP A 455 -14.46 23.33 -3.36
C ASP A 455 -15.60 24.37 -3.29
N ALA A 456 -15.26 25.63 -2.98
CA ALA A 456 -16.25 26.71 -2.88
C ALA A 456 -16.80 27.13 -4.24
N LYS A 457 -16.00 27.01 -5.31
CA LYS A 457 -16.35 27.42 -6.67
C LYS A 457 -16.69 26.25 -7.60
N ASN A 458 -16.37 25.04 -7.18
CA ASN A 458 -16.46 23.82 -8.00
C ASN A 458 -15.72 23.97 -9.36
N THR A 459 -14.52 24.56 -9.32
CA THR A 459 -13.68 24.82 -10.49
C THR A 459 -12.27 24.31 -10.29
N LEU A 460 -11.62 23.89 -11.39
CA LEU A 460 -10.23 23.43 -11.34
C LEU A 460 -9.30 24.57 -10.93
N VAL A 461 -8.39 24.27 -10.02
CA VAL A 461 -7.32 25.16 -9.59
C VAL A 461 -6.16 25.04 -10.58
N THR A 462 -5.94 26.09 -11.36
CA THR A 462 -4.84 26.14 -12.35
C THR A 462 -3.61 26.92 -11.86
N SER A 463 -3.80 27.78 -10.84
CA SER A 463 -2.71 28.58 -10.28
C SER A 463 -1.91 27.79 -9.26
N PRO A 464 -0.57 27.89 -9.27
CA PRO A 464 0.26 27.25 -8.25
C PRO A 464 0.01 27.85 -6.86
N ASP A 465 0.26 27.04 -5.83
CA ASP A 465 0.15 27.37 -4.41
C ASP A 465 -1.28 27.81 -3.96
N VAL A 466 -2.31 27.48 -4.77
CA VAL A 466 -3.71 27.59 -4.38
C VAL A 466 -4.22 26.21 -4.01
N SER A 467 -4.73 26.08 -2.80
CA SER A 467 -5.16 24.81 -2.25
C SER A 467 -6.61 24.46 -2.62
N GLY A 468 -6.89 23.18 -2.70
CA GLY A 468 -8.22 22.63 -2.95
C GLY A 468 -8.27 21.13 -2.66
N GLU A 469 -9.38 20.51 -3.03
CA GLU A 469 -9.54 19.05 -2.92
C GLU A 469 -8.80 18.34 -4.04
N LEU A 470 -8.01 17.32 -3.68
CA LEU A 470 -7.38 16.44 -4.66
C LEU A 470 -8.43 15.46 -5.22
N VAL A 471 -8.58 15.45 -6.52
CA VAL A 471 -9.54 14.56 -7.20
C VAL A 471 -8.86 13.75 -8.30
N CYS A 472 -9.42 12.58 -8.62
CA CYS A 472 -9.08 11.85 -9.83
C CYS A 472 -10.26 11.91 -10.79
N ARG A 473 -10.03 12.50 -11.98
CA ARG A 473 -11.08 12.83 -12.96
C ARG A 473 -11.42 11.69 -13.90
N SER A 474 -10.62 10.65 -13.93
CA SER A 474 -10.83 9.49 -14.79
C SER A 474 -10.83 8.21 -13.97
N PRO A 475 -11.54 7.17 -14.43
CA PRO A 475 -11.45 5.84 -13.84
C PRO A 475 -10.01 5.31 -13.84
N PHE A 476 -9.69 4.49 -12.87
CA PHE A 476 -8.41 3.79 -12.75
C PHE A 476 -8.62 2.33 -12.32
N PRO A 477 -7.70 1.40 -12.67
CA PRO A 477 -7.93 -0.04 -12.47
C PRO A 477 -8.14 -0.44 -11.02
N SER A 478 -7.47 0.21 -10.07
CA SER A 478 -7.52 -0.15 -8.65
C SER A 478 -8.71 0.48 -7.89
N MET A 479 -9.67 1.12 -8.58
CA MET A 479 -10.94 1.47 -7.91
C MET A 479 -11.51 0.22 -7.25
N PRO A 480 -11.90 0.27 -5.95
CA PRO A 480 -12.49 -0.88 -5.27
C PRO A 480 -13.73 -1.41 -5.97
N LEU A 481 -14.06 -2.67 -5.71
CA LEU A 481 -15.35 -3.23 -6.10
C LEU A 481 -16.52 -2.52 -5.39
N GLY A 482 -16.28 -2.05 -4.19
CA GLY A 482 -17.25 -1.40 -3.31
C GLY A 482 -16.92 -1.69 -1.85
N PHE A 483 -17.88 -1.46 -0.96
CA PHE A 483 -17.76 -1.84 0.44
C PHE A 483 -18.50 -3.16 0.70
N TRP A 484 -17.93 -4.01 1.54
CA TRP A 484 -18.58 -5.26 1.94
C TRP A 484 -19.92 -4.99 2.60
N GLY A 485 -20.98 -5.67 2.12
CA GLY A 485 -22.31 -5.50 2.66
C GLY A 485 -23.02 -4.18 2.33
N ASP A 486 -22.47 -3.35 1.43
CA ASP A 486 -23.09 -2.09 1.03
C ASP A 486 -24.17 -2.32 -0.04
N GLY A 487 -25.41 -2.00 0.29
CA GLY A 487 -26.58 -2.17 -0.58
C GLY A 487 -27.11 -3.61 -0.65
N LYS A 488 -26.27 -4.63 -0.53
CA LYS A 488 -26.63 -6.04 -0.46
C LYS A 488 -25.66 -6.80 0.47
N PRO A 489 -26.06 -7.90 1.09
CA PRO A 489 -25.16 -8.72 1.90
C PRO A 489 -24.00 -9.28 1.07
N GLY A 490 -22.81 -9.33 1.69
CA GLY A 490 -21.63 -9.96 1.12
C GLY A 490 -20.79 -9.08 0.20
N CYS A 491 -20.08 -9.71 -0.74
CA CYS A 491 -19.19 -9.04 -1.67
C CYS A 491 -19.96 -8.12 -2.63
N PRO A 492 -19.50 -6.88 -2.87
CA PRO A 492 -20.14 -5.97 -3.81
C PRO A 492 -20.06 -6.48 -5.25
N ASP A 493 -21.01 -6.04 -6.06
CA ASP A 493 -21.03 -6.27 -7.50
C ASP A 493 -20.21 -5.18 -8.20
N PRO A 494 -19.21 -5.53 -8.99
CA PRO A 494 -18.37 -4.54 -9.67
C PRO A 494 -19.14 -3.66 -10.67
N THR A 495 -20.34 -4.08 -11.09
CA THR A 495 -21.21 -3.32 -12.01
C THR A 495 -22.23 -2.46 -11.29
N SER A 496 -22.42 -2.66 -9.99
CA SER A 496 -23.42 -1.96 -9.18
C SER A 496 -22.88 -1.75 -7.75
N PRO A 497 -21.90 -0.85 -7.61
CA PRO A 497 -21.36 -0.52 -6.29
C PRO A 497 -22.46 0.07 -5.40
N GLY A 498 -22.34 -0.17 -4.09
CA GLY A 498 -23.34 0.23 -3.12
C GLY A 498 -23.44 1.75 -2.88
N PRO A 499 -24.53 2.20 -2.26
CA PRO A 499 -24.77 3.63 -2.04
C PRO A 499 -23.74 4.30 -1.14
N LYS A 500 -23.23 3.60 -0.12
CA LYS A 500 -22.21 4.18 0.78
C LYS A 500 -20.87 4.39 0.04
N TYR A 501 -20.51 3.48 -0.86
CA TYR A 501 -19.34 3.62 -1.71
C TYR A 501 -19.46 4.84 -2.63
N LEU A 502 -20.60 4.99 -3.30
CA LEU A 502 -20.85 6.13 -4.18
C LEU A 502 -20.82 7.45 -3.39
N ALA A 503 -21.46 7.50 -2.22
CA ALA A 503 -21.43 8.67 -1.35
C ALA A 503 -20.02 9.01 -0.87
N ALA A 504 -19.21 8.00 -0.55
CA ALA A 504 -17.86 8.23 -0.02
C ALA A 504 -16.90 8.88 -1.02
N TYR A 505 -17.07 8.61 -2.33
CA TYR A 505 -16.06 9.00 -3.32
C TYR A 505 -16.57 9.87 -4.46
N PHE A 506 -17.89 9.91 -4.74
CA PHE A 506 -18.44 10.54 -5.94
C PHE A 506 -19.58 11.54 -5.66
N GLU A 507 -20.08 11.62 -4.43
CA GLU A 507 -21.20 12.53 -4.10
C GLU A 507 -20.77 14.00 -4.10
N ARG A 508 -19.53 14.27 -3.69
CA ARG A 508 -19.02 15.63 -3.54
C ARG A 508 -18.73 16.31 -4.89
N PHE A 509 -18.23 15.56 -5.87
CA PHE A 509 -17.89 16.05 -7.19
C PHE A 509 -18.37 15.07 -8.25
N ASP A 510 -19.31 15.50 -9.07
CA ASP A 510 -19.92 14.66 -10.10
C ASP A 510 -18.87 14.08 -11.05
N GLY A 511 -18.84 12.74 -11.15
CA GLY A 511 -17.96 12.03 -12.08
C GLY A 511 -16.48 12.03 -11.69
N MET A 512 -16.10 12.49 -10.50
CA MET A 512 -14.72 12.54 -10.03
C MET A 512 -14.56 11.84 -8.69
N TRP A 513 -13.51 11.06 -8.58
CA TRP A 513 -13.13 10.45 -7.33
C TRP A 513 -12.52 11.49 -6.39
N ALA A 514 -13.06 11.62 -5.18
CA ALA A 514 -12.50 12.40 -4.09
C ALA A 514 -12.46 11.56 -2.82
N GLN A 515 -11.32 11.50 -2.17
CA GLN A 515 -11.16 10.69 -0.94
C GLN A 515 -10.84 11.51 0.30
N GLY A 516 -10.86 12.85 0.18
CA GLY A 516 -10.67 13.77 1.30
C GLY A 516 -9.21 14.18 1.53
N ASP A 517 -8.41 14.35 0.47
CA ASP A 517 -7.07 14.90 0.56
C ASP A 517 -7.07 16.36 0.08
N PHE A 518 -6.45 17.25 0.89
CA PHE A 518 -6.34 18.68 0.56
C PHE A 518 -4.94 18.98 0.02
N ALA A 519 -4.88 19.54 -1.19
CA ALA A 519 -3.63 19.66 -1.94
C ALA A 519 -3.52 20.98 -2.71
N SER A 520 -2.31 21.29 -3.19
CA SER A 520 -2.06 22.34 -4.16
C SER A 520 -1.03 21.92 -5.19
N TRP A 521 -1.14 22.51 -6.40
CA TRP A 521 -0.10 22.43 -7.41
C TRP A 521 1.08 23.34 -7.06
N THR A 522 2.28 22.95 -7.48
CA THR A 522 3.45 23.83 -7.45
C THR A 522 3.71 24.43 -8.84
N ALA A 523 4.59 25.43 -8.91
CA ALA A 523 5.02 26.00 -10.19
C ALA A 523 5.74 24.98 -11.09
N ALA A 524 6.39 23.98 -10.48
CA ALA A 524 7.09 22.90 -11.18
C ALA A 524 6.16 21.71 -11.56
N ARG A 525 4.84 21.86 -11.39
CA ARG A 525 3.86 20.80 -11.59
C ARG A 525 4.05 19.60 -10.67
N GLY A 526 4.63 19.81 -9.50
CA GLY A 526 4.56 18.89 -8.37
C GLY A 526 3.32 19.16 -7.52
N VAL A 527 3.16 18.38 -6.46
CA VAL A 527 1.98 18.43 -5.58
C VAL A 527 2.43 18.58 -4.13
N ILE A 528 1.74 19.43 -3.39
CA ILE A 528 1.84 19.51 -1.94
C ILE A 528 0.55 18.98 -1.35
N ILE A 529 0.66 18.03 -0.45
CA ILE A 529 -0.46 17.55 0.36
C ILE A 529 -0.47 18.34 1.67
N HIS A 530 -1.60 18.99 1.97
CA HIS A 530 -1.79 19.79 3.19
C HIS A 530 -2.45 19.00 4.31
N GLY A 531 -2.82 17.75 4.06
CA GLY A 531 -3.50 16.85 4.98
C GLY A 531 -4.87 16.41 4.47
N ARG A 532 -5.69 15.92 5.39
CA ARG A 532 -7.07 15.48 5.08
C ARG A 532 -8.00 16.68 5.02
N SER A 533 -8.89 16.73 4.05
CA SER A 533 -9.87 17.81 3.90
C SER A 533 -10.97 17.77 4.97
N ASP A 534 -11.28 16.56 5.47
CA ASP A 534 -12.24 16.35 6.57
C ASP A 534 -11.71 16.81 7.94
N THR A 535 -10.40 16.99 8.07
CA THR A 535 -9.73 17.54 9.26
C THR A 535 -9.21 18.96 9.07
N THR A 536 -9.45 19.56 7.90
CA THR A 536 -9.02 20.94 7.60
C THR A 536 -9.83 21.92 8.44
N LEU A 537 -9.13 22.80 9.18
CA LEU A 537 -9.75 23.87 9.96
C LEU A 537 -10.24 24.98 9.04
N ASN A 538 -11.32 25.65 9.44
CA ASN A 538 -11.89 26.77 8.69
C ASN A 538 -12.18 28.01 9.59
N PRO A 539 -11.19 28.54 10.32
CA PRO A 539 -11.40 29.69 11.17
C PRO A 539 -11.69 30.94 10.32
N GLY A 540 -12.90 31.51 10.50
CA GLY A 540 -13.29 32.73 9.80
C GLY A 540 -13.33 32.62 8.27
N GLY A 541 -13.52 31.41 7.71
CA GLY A 541 -13.55 31.17 6.27
C GLY A 541 -12.17 30.91 5.61
N VAL A 542 -11.11 30.93 6.39
CA VAL A 542 -9.75 30.57 5.91
C VAL A 542 -9.49 29.10 6.21
N ARG A 543 -9.26 28.31 5.15
CA ARG A 543 -8.93 26.88 5.31
C ARG A 543 -7.45 26.72 5.67
N ILE A 544 -7.20 26.04 6.79
CA ILE A 544 -5.86 25.72 7.28
C ILE A 544 -5.76 24.20 7.42
N GLY A 545 -4.83 23.57 6.67
CA GLY A 545 -4.54 22.16 6.83
C GLY A 545 -3.92 21.87 8.19
N THR A 546 -4.38 20.81 8.86
CA THR A 546 -3.82 20.42 10.17
C THR A 546 -2.32 20.15 10.09
N ALA A 547 -1.82 19.67 8.96
CA ALA A 547 -0.39 19.44 8.74
C ALA A 547 0.44 20.74 8.82
N GLU A 548 -0.12 21.90 8.46
CA GLU A 548 0.55 23.19 8.58
C GLU A 548 0.77 23.57 10.05
N ILE A 549 -0.21 23.27 10.89
CA ILE A 549 -0.13 23.52 12.33
C ILE A 549 0.82 22.53 12.99
N TYR A 550 0.74 21.24 12.65
CA TYR A 550 1.68 20.22 13.15
C TYR A 550 3.12 20.62 12.86
N ARG A 551 3.41 21.06 11.64
CA ARG A 551 4.74 21.50 11.24
C ARG A 551 5.30 22.62 12.13
N VAL A 552 4.47 23.56 12.55
CA VAL A 552 4.90 24.66 13.43
C VAL A 552 5.04 24.22 14.88
N VAL A 553 4.06 23.49 15.39
CA VAL A 553 4.00 23.09 16.81
C VAL A 553 5.05 22.01 17.12
N GLU A 554 5.24 21.07 16.24
CA GLU A 554 6.18 19.95 16.42
C GLU A 554 7.64 20.32 16.11
N GLN A 555 7.93 21.56 15.68
CA GLN A 555 9.30 22.10 15.67
C GLN A 555 9.83 22.41 17.09
N LEU A 556 8.93 22.55 18.06
CA LEU A 556 9.34 22.78 19.45
C LEU A 556 9.95 21.52 20.04
N PRO A 557 11.19 21.54 20.58
CA PRO A 557 11.87 20.34 21.08
C PRO A 557 11.11 19.63 22.21
N GLN A 558 10.22 20.34 22.89
CA GLN A 558 9.41 19.82 23.99
C GLN A 558 8.14 19.09 23.52
N VAL A 559 7.79 19.21 22.25
CA VAL A 559 6.58 18.61 21.67
C VAL A 559 6.95 17.31 20.96
N MET A 560 6.54 16.19 21.52
CA MET A 560 6.74 14.87 20.90
C MET A 560 5.70 14.59 19.82
N GLU A 561 4.45 15.00 20.07
CA GLU A 561 3.30 14.79 19.20
C GLU A 561 2.23 15.84 19.51
N SER A 562 1.51 16.28 18.47
CA SER A 562 0.39 17.19 18.62
C SER A 562 -0.88 16.64 17.97
N CYS A 563 -2.03 17.06 18.48
CA CYS A 563 -3.34 16.76 17.93
C CYS A 563 -4.10 18.06 17.70
N VAL A 564 -4.47 18.32 16.45
CA VAL A 564 -5.18 19.53 16.07
C VAL A 564 -6.60 19.17 15.64
N PHE A 565 -7.58 19.82 16.25
CA PHE A 565 -8.99 19.69 15.89
C PHE A 565 -9.71 21.04 15.98
N GLY A 566 -10.71 21.22 15.14
CA GLY A 566 -11.57 22.39 15.19
C GLY A 566 -12.64 22.25 16.26
N GLN A 567 -12.81 23.26 17.11
CA GLN A 567 -13.91 23.36 18.03
C GLN A 567 -14.76 24.59 17.68
N GLN A 568 -16.06 24.39 17.47
CA GLN A 568 -16.98 25.52 17.39
C GLN A 568 -17.21 26.05 18.82
N TRP A 569 -16.86 27.30 19.01
CA TRP A 569 -17.16 28.04 20.24
C TRP A 569 -18.32 28.97 19.95
N ASP A 570 -19.30 29.02 20.85
CA ASP A 570 -20.49 29.85 20.73
C ASP A 570 -20.12 31.29 20.36
N ASN A 571 -20.65 31.77 19.22
CA ASN A 571 -20.80 33.18 18.90
C ASN A 571 -22.21 33.60 19.20
#